data_9a31993dee37b048d587a822f3611647
#
_entry.id   9a31993dee37b048d587a822f3611647
#
_cell.length_a   1.000
_cell.length_b   1.000
_cell.length_c   1.000
_cell.angle_alpha   90.00
_cell.angle_beta   90.00
_cell.angle_gamma   90.00
#
_symmetry.space_group_name_H-M   'P 1'
#
loop_
_entity.id
_entity.type
_entity.pdbx_description
1 polymer ?
#
loop_
_entity_poly.entity_id
_entity_poly.type
_entity_poly.pdbx_seq_one_letter_code
_entity_poly.pdbx_strand_id
1 'polypeptide(L)'
;MSSGAFGKRDFDEAMDLAREWQLDRVELTGGMSRRDDMDEKVAGVSDLDLMVHNYFPPPAKAFVLNLASEDGEVLETSRAHCRRAVDLSQAVGATHFSVHAGFAARVKPEHLGVKIPAEARTNKGRAAEIFEESVRELSAYAKERGIRILIENNVVEPGNLVDGKNPMLLLAEAPEIVEFMERMADDNLGILVDLGHANVSSNSLDFDRTEFCKMVAPYTEALHLSDNNGRRDSNKPFDKASWIVDAMRHFDPSYVVIEAYRLDRNEVEGCIEAVREAYVA
;
A
#
# COMPACT_ATOMS: atom_id res chain seq x y z
N MET A 1 -4.36 3.56 11.63
CA MET A 1 -4.93 4.65 10.79
C MET A 1 -3.84 5.13 9.86
N SER A 2 -4.13 5.25 8.55
CA SER A 2 -3.22 5.90 7.61
C SER A 2 -3.12 7.40 7.89
N SER A 3 -1.93 7.99 7.76
CA SER A 3 -1.73 9.43 7.87
C SER A 3 -2.49 10.24 6.79
N GLY A 4 -2.90 9.60 5.71
CA GLY A 4 -3.78 10.16 4.69
C GLY A 4 -5.16 10.60 5.24
N ALA A 5 -5.64 9.96 6.30
CA ALA A 5 -6.89 10.29 6.97
C ALA A 5 -6.88 11.73 7.52
N PHE A 6 -5.75 12.20 7.99
CA PHE A 6 -5.59 13.56 8.54
C PHE A 6 -5.58 14.67 7.47
N GLY A 7 -5.62 14.29 6.19
CA GLY A 7 -5.49 15.22 5.09
C GLY A 7 -4.05 15.71 4.91
N LYS A 8 -3.90 16.83 4.18
CA LYS A 8 -2.57 17.39 3.90
C LYS A 8 -2.07 18.21 5.09
N ARG A 9 -1.29 17.59 5.98
CA ARG A 9 -0.71 18.20 7.18
C ARG A 9 0.80 17.98 7.21
N ASP A 10 1.50 18.74 8.06
CA ASP A 10 2.87 18.39 8.40
C ASP A 10 2.89 17.23 9.43
N PHE A 11 4.09 16.74 9.74
CA PHE A 11 4.26 15.58 10.61
C PHE A 11 3.76 15.86 12.03
N ASP A 12 4.14 17.01 12.61
CA ASP A 12 3.79 17.33 13.99
C ASP A 12 2.26 17.50 14.14
N GLU A 13 1.62 18.24 13.21
CA GLU A 13 0.16 18.41 13.17
C GLU A 13 -0.59 17.06 13.03
N ALA A 14 -0.06 16.13 12.22
CA ALA A 14 -0.67 14.83 12.05
C ALA A 14 -0.56 13.96 13.32
N MET A 15 0.58 13.99 14.02
CA MET A 15 0.76 13.28 15.28
C MET A 15 -0.10 13.87 16.40
N ASP A 16 -0.23 15.20 16.47
CA ASP A 16 -1.09 15.86 17.45
C ASP A 16 -2.56 15.50 17.22
N LEU A 17 -3.00 15.44 15.98
CA LEU A 17 -4.36 15.02 15.65
C LEU A 17 -4.62 13.53 15.96
N ALA A 18 -3.63 12.66 15.73
CA ALA A 18 -3.72 11.27 16.14
C ALA A 18 -3.92 11.12 17.66
N ARG A 19 -3.21 11.90 18.46
CA ARG A 19 -3.37 11.96 19.92
C ARG A 19 -4.74 12.50 20.33
N GLU A 20 -5.19 13.58 19.70
CA GLU A 20 -6.53 14.16 19.93
C GLU A 20 -7.64 13.14 19.64
N TRP A 21 -7.50 12.35 18.61
CA TRP A 21 -8.44 11.30 18.23
C TRP A 21 -8.25 9.98 19.00
N GLN A 22 -7.28 9.95 19.93
CA GLN A 22 -6.98 8.79 20.77
C GLN A 22 -6.65 7.53 19.95
N LEU A 23 -5.88 7.72 18.89
CA LEU A 23 -5.36 6.61 18.08
C LEU A 23 -4.07 6.08 18.72
N ASP A 24 -3.95 4.76 18.75
CA ASP A 24 -2.76 4.09 19.29
C ASP A 24 -1.68 3.89 18.21
N ARG A 25 -2.09 3.86 16.92
CA ARG A 25 -1.21 3.48 15.81
C ARG A 25 -1.46 4.34 14.57
N VAL A 26 -0.37 4.78 13.93
CA VAL A 26 -0.41 5.56 12.68
C VAL A 26 0.54 4.94 11.65
N GLU A 27 0.01 4.73 10.45
CA GLU A 27 0.82 4.38 9.29
C GLU A 27 1.19 5.65 8.52
N LEU A 28 2.49 5.89 8.40
CA LEU A 28 3.06 7.05 7.73
C LEU A 28 3.12 6.82 6.22
N THR A 29 2.50 7.72 5.45
CA THR A 29 2.42 7.65 3.99
C THR A 29 3.01 8.90 3.33
N GLY A 30 3.25 8.86 2.02
CA GLY A 30 3.91 9.93 1.27
C GLY A 30 3.13 11.25 1.12
N GLY A 31 1.92 11.36 1.67
CA GLY A 31 1.08 12.57 1.58
C GLY A 31 1.52 13.74 2.47
N MET A 32 2.46 13.52 3.38
CA MET A 32 2.97 14.54 4.29
C MET A 32 3.96 15.50 3.61
N SER A 33 4.12 16.68 4.17
CA SER A 33 5.15 17.64 3.73
C SER A 33 6.54 17.11 4.05
N ARG A 34 7.46 17.26 3.09
CA ARG A 34 8.86 16.90 3.30
C ARG A 34 9.50 17.80 4.37
N ARG A 35 10.34 17.20 5.22
CA ARG A 35 11.17 17.86 6.23
C ARG A 35 12.59 17.29 6.18
N ASP A 36 13.59 18.11 6.46
CA ASP A 36 14.99 17.66 6.52
C ASP A 36 15.26 16.86 7.81
N ASP A 37 14.54 17.16 8.89
CA ASP A 37 14.60 16.51 10.19
C ASP A 37 13.58 15.36 10.36
N MET A 38 13.00 14.84 9.25
CA MET A 38 11.91 13.85 9.31
C MET A 38 12.32 12.60 10.09
N ASP A 39 13.50 12.05 9.87
CA ASP A 39 13.95 10.81 10.49
C ASP A 39 14.10 11.01 12.02
N GLU A 40 14.61 12.17 12.45
CA GLU A 40 14.73 12.54 13.87
C GLU A 40 13.35 12.71 14.51
N LYS A 41 12.42 13.40 13.83
CA LYS A 41 11.05 13.59 14.28
C LYS A 41 10.33 12.26 14.47
N VAL A 42 10.40 11.38 13.48
CA VAL A 42 9.76 10.07 13.51
C VAL A 42 10.35 9.21 14.63
N ALA A 43 11.67 9.18 14.78
CA ALA A 43 12.34 8.44 15.86
C ALA A 43 12.04 9.01 17.26
N GLY A 44 11.65 10.27 17.37
CA GLY A 44 11.28 10.93 18.63
C GLY A 44 9.86 10.60 19.13
N VAL A 45 9.01 9.98 18.33
CA VAL A 45 7.66 9.57 18.75
C VAL A 45 7.76 8.26 19.55
N SER A 46 7.27 8.29 20.81
CA SER A 46 7.32 7.12 21.69
C SER A 46 5.96 6.74 22.30
N ASP A 47 4.95 7.51 22.01
CA ASP A 47 3.60 7.37 22.54
C ASP A 47 2.58 6.86 21.52
N LEU A 48 3.01 6.68 20.25
CA LEU A 48 2.24 6.10 19.17
C LEU A 48 3.06 5.00 18.49
N ASP A 49 2.42 3.89 18.14
CA ASP A 49 3.02 2.88 17.28
C ASP A 49 3.04 3.41 15.84
N LEU A 50 4.23 3.60 15.29
CA LEU A 50 4.39 4.07 13.92
C LEU A 50 4.71 2.91 12.97
N MET A 51 4.13 2.97 11.78
CA MET A 51 4.41 2.08 10.66
C MET A 51 4.78 2.92 9.44
N VAL A 52 5.53 2.35 8.52
CA VAL A 52 5.99 3.06 7.32
C VAL A 52 5.45 2.35 6.09
N HIS A 53 4.84 3.14 5.20
CA HIS A 53 4.26 2.64 3.97
C HIS A 53 4.79 3.40 2.76
N ASN A 54 5.12 2.62 1.71
CA ASN A 54 5.39 3.03 0.33
C ASN A 54 6.33 4.24 0.21
N TYR A 55 5.76 5.43 -0.11
CA TYR A 55 6.51 6.64 -0.47
C TYR A 55 6.91 7.49 0.74
N PHE A 56 6.99 6.90 1.93
CA PHE A 56 7.47 7.61 3.13
C PHE A 56 8.93 7.18 3.46
N PRO A 57 9.80 8.13 3.89
CA PRO A 57 9.59 9.57 4.03
C PRO A 57 9.60 10.29 2.67
N PRO A 58 8.82 11.40 2.52
CA PRO A 58 8.79 12.15 1.25
C PRO A 58 10.18 12.56 0.78
N PRO A 59 10.60 12.21 -0.46
CA PRO A 59 11.95 12.49 -0.95
C PRO A 59 12.15 13.97 -1.27
N ALA A 60 13.42 14.41 -1.34
CA ALA A 60 13.77 15.79 -1.66
C ALA A 60 13.33 16.18 -3.09
N LYS A 61 13.42 15.26 -4.04
CA LYS A 61 12.96 15.40 -5.41
C LYS A 61 11.88 14.34 -5.65
N ALA A 62 10.68 14.78 -6.02
CA ALA A 62 9.61 13.86 -6.35
C ALA A 62 9.99 12.95 -7.52
N PHE A 63 9.71 11.66 -7.38
CA PHE A 63 9.82 10.64 -8.42
C PHE A 63 8.67 9.64 -8.27
N VAL A 64 8.47 8.78 -9.24
CA VAL A 64 7.49 7.70 -9.14
C VAL A 64 8.20 6.42 -8.74
N LEU A 65 7.94 5.95 -7.52
CA LEU A 65 8.52 4.73 -7.00
C LEU A 65 8.05 3.54 -7.84
N ASN A 66 9.01 2.81 -8.40
CA ASN A 66 8.71 1.61 -9.20
C ASN A 66 9.85 0.59 -9.11
N LEU A 67 9.66 -0.44 -8.30
CA LEU A 67 10.60 -1.56 -8.16
C LEU A 67 10.65 -2.50 -9.38
N ALA A 68 9.78 -2.26 -10.40
CA ALA A 68 9.71 -2.99 -11.66
C ALA A 68 10.26 -2.19 -12.86
N SER A 69 10.93 -1.05 -12.61
CA SER A 69 11.33 -0.13 -13.68
C SER A 69 12.44 -0.70 -14.54
N GLU A 70 12.27 -0.64 -15.87
CA GLU A 70 13.36 -0.88 -16.83
C GLU A 70 14.34 0.31 -16.93
N ASP A 71 13.99 1.46 -16.37
CA ASP A 71 14.89 2.62 -16.24
C ASP A 71 15.76 2.43 -15.00
N GLY A 72 17.08 2.26 -15.22
CA GLY A 72 18.04 1.97 -14.16
C GLY A 72 18.12 3.08 -13.10
N GLU A 73 17.96 4.36 -13.46
CA GLU A 73 17.99 5.47 -12.50
C GLU A 73 16.75 5.43 -11.59
N VAL A 74 15.58 5.22 -12.17
CA VAL A 74 14.32 5.08 -11.42
C VAL A 74 14.37 3.84 -10.51
N LEU A 75 14.88 2.72 -11.02
CA LEU A 75 14.98 1.47 -10.27
C LEU A 75 15.89 1.64 -9.04
N GLU A 76 17.10 2.15 -9.22
CA GLU A 76 18.06 2.35 -8.13
C GLU A 76 17.55 3.40 -7.11
N THR A 77 16.91 4.47 -7.58
CA THR A 77 16.28 5.45 -6.71
C THR A 77 15.15 4.82 -5.88
N SER A 78 14.33 3.94 -6.49
CA SER A 78 13.26 3.23 -5.82
C SER A 78 13.78 2.25 -4.77
N ARG A 79 14.81 1.45 -5.13
CA ARG A 79 15.47 0.52 -4.20
C ARG A 79 16.11 1.25 -3.02
N ALA A 80 16.81 2.36 -3.28
CA ALA A 80 17.43 3.17 -2.24
C ALA A 80 16.38 3.79 -1.29
N HIS A 81 15.26 4.26 -1.85
CA HIS A 81 14.14 4.79 -1.05
C HIS A 81 13.53 3.71 -0.15
N CYS A 82 13.24 2.52 -0.69
CA CYS A 82 12.69 1.41 0.10
C CYS A 82 13.67 0.95 1.20
N ARG A 83 14.99 0.89 0.93
CA ARG A 83 15.98 0.58 1.99
C ARG A 83 15.94 1.62 3.11
N ARG A 84 15.86 2.92 2.79
CA ARG A 84 15.71 3.96 3.81
C ARG A 84 14.43 3.81 4.61
N ALA A 85 13.30 3.47 3.95
CA ALA A 85 12.03 3.23 4.62
C ALA A 85 12.11 2.01 5.58
N VAL A 86 12.83 0.96 5.21
CA VAL A 86 13.12 -0.20 6.08
C VAL A 86 13.96 0.22 7.29
N ASP A 87 15.03 1.03 7.10
CA ASP A 87 15.85 1.53 8.20
C ASP A 87 15.00 2.38 9.17
N LEU A 88 14.11 3.20 8.64
CA LEU A 88 13.20 4.01 9.45
C LEU A 88 12.17 3.13 10.19
N SER A 89 11.62 2.09 9.53
CA SER A 89 10.75 1.10 10.17
C SER A 89 11.43 0.44 11.37
N GLN A 90 12.69 0.07 11.23
CA GLN A 90 13.48 -0.47 12.34
C GLN A 90 13.65 0.56 13.47
N ALA A 91 13.96 1.81 13.13
CA ALA A 91 14.19 2.88 14.12
C ALA A 91 12.95 3.19 14.97
N VAL A 92 11.74 3.01 14.44
CA VAL A 92 10.48 3.22 15.17
C VAL A 92 9.92 1.94 15.82
N GLY A 93 10.65 0.83 15.70
CA GLY A 93 10.20 -0.45 16.26
C GLY A 93 9.05 -1.11 15.50
N ALA A 94 8.79 -0.69 14.25
CA ALA A 94 7.83 -1.36 13.40
C ALA A 94 8.29 -2.78 13.06
N THR A 95 7.33 -3.67 12.80
CA THR A 95 7.64 -5.06 12.44
C THR A 95 7.62 -5.30 10.92
N HIS A 96 7.07 -4.35 10.17
CA HIS A 96 6.92 -4.45 8.73
C HIS A 96 7.20 -3.11 8.03
N PHE A 97 7.52 -3.22 6.75
CA PHE A 97 7.44 -2.14 5.76
C PHE A 97 6.61 -2.61 4.58
N SER A 98 5.65 -1.81 4.13
CA SER A 98 4.80 -2.14 3.00
C SER A 98 5.04 -1.22 1.80
N VAL A 99 4.97 -1.80 0.60
CA VAL A 99 5.19 -1.09 -0.66
C VAL A 99 4.29 -1.63 -1.75
N HIS A 100 3.78 -0.74 -2.63
CA HIS A 100 2.99 -1.14 -3.78
C HIS A 100 3.74 -2.08 -4.72
N ALA A 101 3.03 -2.99 -5.34
CA ALA A 101 3.54 -3.75 -6.46
C ALA A 101 3.98 -2.82 -7.60
N GLY A 102 4.99 -3.25 -8.35
CA GLY A 102 5.54 -2.49 -9.46
C GLY A 102 4.60 -2.43 -10.68
N PHE A 103 5.03 -1.71 -11.69
CA PHE A 103 4.27 -1.59 -12.94
C PHE A 103 5.17 -1.46 -14.17
N ALA A 104 4.67 -1.93 -15.31
CA ALA A 104 5.35 -1.95 -16.61
C ALA A 104 5.09 -0.65 -17.39
N ALA A 105 5.60 0.47 -16.90
CA ALA A 105 5.49 1.75 -17.59
C ALA A 105 6.56 2.75 -17.09
N ARG A 106 6.98 3.66 -17.99
CA ARG A 106 7.83 4.81 -17.68
C ARG A 106 6.95 5.98 -17.27
N VAL A 107 6.61 6.04 -15.99
CA VAL A 107 5.71 7.05 -15.41
C VAL A 107 6.53 8.17 -14.78
N LYS A 108 6.11 9.41 -15.01
CA LYS A 108 6.64 10.59 -14.35
C LYS A 108 5.62 11.14 -13.34
N PRO A 109 6.02 11.98 -12.38
CA PRO A 109 5.09 12.52 -11.38
C PRO A 109 3.85 13.20 -11.98
N GLU A 110 3.95 13.84 -13.14
CA GLU A 110 2.83 14.46 -13.84
C GLU A 110 1.82 13.47 -14.44
N HIS A 111 2.16 12.18 -14.50
CA HIS A 111 1.28 11.11 -14.98
C HIS A 111 0.46 10.45 -13.86
N LEU A 112 0.71 10.82 -12.59
CA LEU A 112 -0.03 10.24 -11.46
C LEU A 112 -1.49 10.74 -11.46
N GLY A 113 -2.43 9.81 -11.32
CA GLY A 113 -3.87 10.11 -11.32
C GLY A 113 -4.47 10.42 -12.69
N VAL A 114 -3.70 10.25 -13.79
CA VAL A 114 -4.19 10.38 -15.16
C VAL A 114 -3.88 9.11 -15.97
N LYS A 115 -4.52 8.97 -17.13
CA LYS A 115 -4.28 7.83 -18.03
C LYS A 115 -2.82 7.79 -18.48
N ILE A 116 -2.15 6.66 -18.26
CA ILE A 116 -0.76 6.44 -18.69
C ILE A 116 -0.73 6.38 -20.24
N PRO A 117 0.10 7.19 -20.90
CA PRO A 117 0.25 7.17 -22.35
C PRO A 117 0.70 5.80 -22.86
N ALA A 118 0.22 5.41 -24.06
CA ALA A 118 0.55 4.09 -24.63
C ALA A 118 2.06 3.90 -24.84
N GLU A 119 2.75 4.96 -25.26
CA GLU A 119 4.19 5.00 -25.49
C GLU A 119 5.03 4.90 -24.21
N ALA A 120 4.44 5.16 -23.07
CA ALA A 120 5.11 5.00 -21.78
C ALA A 120 5.14 3.53 -21.30
N ARG A 121 4.32 2.65 -21.88
CA ARG A 121 4.24 1.24 -21.49
C ARG A 121 5.50 0.48 -21.86
N THR A 122 5.87 -0.47 -21.00
CA THR A 122 7.00 -1.38 -21.21
C THR A 122 6.52 -2.83 -21.20
N ASN A 123 7.43 -3.79 -21.23
CA ASN A 123 7.07 -5.21 -21.26
C ASN A 123 6.68 -5.69 -19.84
N LYS A 124 5.43 -6.13 -19.65
CA LYS A 124 4.92 -6.58 -18.34
C LYS A 124 5.69 -7.79 -17.79
N GLY A 125 6.09 -8.74 -18.65
CA GLY A 125 6.87 -9.91 -18.23
C GLY A 125 8.27 -9.49 -17.73
N ARG A 126 8.95 -8.60 -18.47
CA ARG A 126 10.25 -8.07 -18.03
C ARG A 126 10.16 -7.25 -16.76
N ALA A 127 9.12 -6.44 -16.62
CA ALA A 127 8.86 -5.70 -15.39
C ALA A 127 8.62 -6.64 -14.19
N ALA A 128 7.91 -7.75 -14.38
CA ALA A 128 7.71 -8.75 -13.34
C ALA A 128 9.05 -9.37 -12.88
N GLU A 129 9.95 -9.74 -13.82
CA GLU A 129 11.28 -10.26 -13.48
C GLU A 129 12.10 -9.26 -12.66
N ILE A 130 12.13 -7.97 -13.08
CA ILE A 130 12.84 -6.91 -12.37
C ILE A 130 12.22 -6.68 -10.97
N PHE A 131 10.90 -6.76 -10.88
CA PHE A 131 10.18 -6.63 -9.61
C PHE A 131 10.57 -7.75 -8.64
N GLU A 132 10.55 -9.00 -9.07
CA GLU A 132 10.95 -10.16 -8.25
C GLU A 132 12.40 -10.02 -7.75
N GLU A 133 13.33 -9.60 -8.63
CA GLU A 133 14.71 -9.35 -8.24
C GLU A 133 14.80 -8.25 -7.17
N SER A 134 14.11 -7.13 -7.38
CA SER A 134 14.09 -6.00 -6.44
C SER A 134 13.50 -6.39 -5.08
N VAL A 135 12.42 -7.18 -5.08
CA VAL A 135 11.78 -7.64 -3.85
C VAL A 135 12.67 -8.63 -3.10
N ARG A 136 13.40 -9.55 -3.80
CA ARG A 136 14.37 -10.46 -3.17
C ARG A 136 15.49 -9.70 -2.46
N GLU A 137 16.06 -8.69 -3.13
CA GLU A 137 17.09 -7.84 -2.54
C GLU A 137 16.57 -7.06 -1.33
N LEU A 138 15.37 -6.48 -1.45
CA LEU A 138 14.74 -5.72 -0.38
C LEU A 138 14.38 -6.60 0.81
N SER A 139 13.83 -7.80 0.58
CA SER A 139 13.49 -8.75 1.63
C SER A 139 14.74 -9.22 2.39
N ALA A 140 15.82 -9.55 1.70
CA ALA A 140 17.08 -9.91 2.33
C ALA A 140 17.62 -8.76 3.21
N TYR A 141 17.59 -7.53 2.71
CA TYR A 141 18.00 -6.32 3.44
C TYR A 141 17.15 -6.08 4.70
N ALA A 142 15.84 -6.26 4.57
CA ALA A 142 14.87 -6.05 5.66
C ALA A 142 14.97 -7.14 6.74
N LYS A 143 15.20 -8.39 6.34
CA LYS A 143 15.35 -9.54 7.26
C LYS A 143 16.50 -9.35 8.25
N GLU A 144 17.63 -8.79 7.80
CA GLU A 144 18.78 -8.45 8.67
C GLU A 144 18.42 -7.41 9.74
N ARG A 145 17.32 -6.66 9.53
CA ARG A 145 16.80 -5.60 10.41
C ARG A 145 15.59 -6.02 11.23
N GLY A 146 15.16 -7.28 11.07
CA GLY A 146 13.96 -7.79 11.72
C GLY A 146 12.65 -7.19 11.15
N ILE A 147 12.70 -6.65 9.93
CA ILE A 147 11.55 -6.07 9.24
C ILE A 147 11.03 -7.03 8.18
N ARG A 148 9.73 -7.32 8.20
CA ARG A 148 9.04 -8.08 7.16
C ARG A 148 8.61 -7.15 6.02
N ILE A 149 8.70 -7.61 4.78
CA ILE A 149 8.23 -6.85 3.61
C ILE A 149 6.82 -7.30 3.24
N LEU A 150 5.92 -6.33 3.08
CA LEU A 150 4.58 -6.58 2.56
C LEU A 150 4.40 -5.91 1.21
N ILE A 151 3.94 -6.68 0.23
CA ILE A 151 3.63 -6.15 -1.10
C ILE A 151 2.13 -5.90 -1.19
N GLU A 152 1.78 -4.69 -1.58
CA GLU A 152 0.39 -4.28 -1.76
C GLU A 152 -0.09 -4.52 -3.19
N ASN A 153 -1.30 -5.05 -3.35
CA ASN A 153 -1.92 -5.26 -4.67
C ASN A 153 -2.22 -3.94 -5.38
N ASN A 154 -1.92 -3.87 -6.67
CA ASN A 154 -2.23 -2.69 -7.48
C ASN A 154 -3.73 -2.54 -7.76
N VAL A 155 -4.13 -1.30 -8.05
CA VAL A 155 -5.48 -0.93 -8.50
C VAL A 155 -5.52 -0.75 -10.02
N VAL A 156 -6.44 -1.44 -10.70
CA VAL A 156 -6.68 -1.31 -12.13
C VAL A 156 -7.97 -0.53 -12.37
N GLU A 157 -7.86 0.78 -12.62
CA GLU A 157 -8.98 1.59 -13.06
C GLU A 157 -9.33 1.31 -14.54
N PRO A 158 -10.59 1.52 -14.99
CA PRO A 158 -10.98 1.32 -16.39
C PRO A 158 -10.10 2.07 -17.40
N GLY A 159 -9.54 3.23 -16.99
CA GLY A 159 -8.62 4.04 -17.82
C GLY A 159 -7.26 3.39 -18.07
N ASN A 160 -6.88 2.40 -17.27
CA ASN A 160 -5.62 1.67 -17.41
C ASN A 160 -5.72 0.49 -18.40
N LEU A 161 -6.93 0.09 -18.76
CA LEU A 161 -7.15 -1.06 -19.65
C LEU A 161 -6.80 -0.74 -21.11
N VAL A 162 -6.34 -1.78 -21.80
CA VAL A 162 -6.16 -1.80 -23.26
C VAL A 162 -6.84 -3.06 -23.78
N ASP A 163 -7.80 -2.90 -24.65
CA ASP A 163 -8.60 -4.00 -25.20
C ASP A 163 -9.16 -4.91 -24.09
N GLY A 164 -9.63 -4.30 -22.97
CA GLY A 164 -10.19 -4.99 -21.81
C GLY A 164 -9.18 -5.74 -20.93
N LYS A 165 -7.86 -5.54 -21.14
CA LYS A 165 -6.80 -6.21 -20.39
C LYS A 165 -5.94 -5.23 -19.61
N ASN A 166 -5.31 -5.71 -18.55
CA ASN A 166 -4.30 -4.99 -17.76
C ASN A 166 -2.89 -5.26 -18.32
N PRO A 167 -2.31 -4.36 -19.13
CA PRO A 167 -0.99 -4.56 -19.71
C PRO A 167 0.17 -4.08 -18.84
N MET A 168 -0.09 -3.45 -17.68
CA MET A 168 0.93 -2.70 -16.97
C MET A 168 1.06 -3.03 -15.50
N LEU A 169 -0.04 -3.10 -14.77
CA LEU A 169 -0.01 -3.13 -13.30
C LEU A 169 0.22 -4.58 -12.83
N LEU A 170 1.24 -4.79 -12.00
CA LEU A 170 1.57 -6.10 -11.44
C LEU A 170 0.69 -6.40 -10.21
N LEU A 171 0.44 -7.66 -9.94
CA LEU A 171 -0.25 -8.14 -8.74
C LEU A 171 -1.63 -7.49 -8.51
N ALA A 172 -2.40 -7.35 -9.57
CA ALA A 172 -3.76 -6.80 -9.50
C ALA A 172 -4.85 -7.88 -9.44
N GLU A 173 -4.51 -9.13 -9.77
CA GLU A 173 -5.41 -10.29 -9.82
C GLU A 173 -4.89 -11.39 -8.91
N ALA A 174 -5.80 -12.14 -8.26
CA ALA A 174 -5.42 -13.18 -7.30
C ALA A 174 -4.47 -14.25 -7.87
N PRO A 175 -4.68 -14.79 -9.09
CA PRO A 175 -3.73 -15.77 -9.66
C PRO A 175 -2.31 -15.21 -9.80
N GLU A 176 -2.15 -13.94 -10.17
CA GLU A 176 -0.84 -13.30 -10.30
C GLU A 176 -0.14 -13.15 -8.94
N ILE A 177 -0.91 -12.80 -7.89
CA ILE A 177 -0.41 -12.70 -6.50
C ILE A 177 0.02 -14.07 -5.98
N VAL A 178 -0.82 -15.09 -6.13
CA VAL A 178 -0.52 -16.46 -5.68
C VAL A 178 0.74 -16.97 -6.36
N GLU A 179 0.82 -16.87 -7.69
CA GLU A 179 1.98 -17.31 -8.47
C GLU A 179 3.27 -16.57 -8.06
N PHE A 180 3.16 -15.26 -7.81
CA PHE A 180 4.28 -14.45 -7.30
C PHE A 180 4.76 -14.97 -5.94
N MET A 181 3.87 -15.18 -4.98
CA MET A 181 4.23 -15.66 -3.64
C MET A 181 4.84 -17.07 -3.67
N GLU A 182 4.29 -17.96 -4.50
CA GLU A 182 4.83 -19.31 -4.68
C GLU A 182 6.24 -19.30 -5.31
N ARG A 183 6.50 -18.43 -6.29
CA ARG A 183 7.84 -18.28 -6.91
C ARG A 183 8.83 -17.62 -5.97
N MET A 184 8.39 -16.67 -5.17
CA MET A 184 9.28 -16.01 -4.20
C MET A 184 9.69 -16.95 -3.09
N ALA A 185 8.76 -17.74 -2.53
CA ALA A 185 8.97 -18.72 -1.47
C ALA A 185 9.85 -18.17 -0.33
N ASP A 186 9.58 -16.94 0.13
CA ASP A 186 10.36 -16.20 1.11
C ASP A 186 9.55 -15.95 2.37
N ASP A 187 10.00 -16.50 3.51
CA ASP A 187 9.33 -16.38 4.81
C ASP A 187 9.30 -14.95 5.35
N ASN A 188 10.15 -14.05 4.82
CA ASN A 188 10.18 -12.63 5.19
C ASN A 188 9.29 -11.76 4.31
N LEU A 189 8.49 -12.37 3.44
CA LEU A 189 7.59 -11.70 2.50
C LEU A 189 6.13 -12.04 2.83
N GLY A 190 5.24 -11.06 2.72
CA GLY A 190 3.79 -11.23 2.83
C GLY A 190 3.05 -10.29 1.88
N ILE A 191 1.73 -10.38 1.90
CA ILE A 191 0.85 -9.49 1.12
C ILE A 191 0.12 -8.55 2.07
N LEU A 192 0.09 -7.28 1.72
CA LEU A 192 -0.88 -6.31 2.20
C LEU A 192 -2.00 -6.25 1.17
N VAL A 193 -3.20 -6.63 1.54
CA VAL A 193 -4.36 -6.54 0.65
C VAL A 193 -5.08 -5.22 0.89
N ASP A 194 -5.08 -4.35 -0.14
CA ASP A 194 -5.98 -3.20 -0.19
C ASP A 194 -7.32 -3.64 -0.80
N LEU A 195 -8.38 -3.59 0.02
CA LEU A 195 -9.74 -3.98 -0.39
C LEU A 195 -10.36 -2.95 -1.32
N GLY A 196 -10.01 -1.67 -1.20
CA GLY A 196 -10.44 -0.63 -2.13
C GLY A 196 -9.88 -0.86 -3.54
N HIS A 197 -8.59 -1.21 -3.64
CA HIS A 197 -7.94 -1.62 -4.89
C HIS A 197 -8.61 -2.87 -5.49
N ALA A 198 -8.89 -3.88 -4.66
CA ALA A 198 -9.56 -5.10 -5.09
C ALA A 198 -10.96 -4.81 -5.65
N ASN A 199 -11.72 -3.89 -5.02
CA ASN A 199 -13.04 -3.50 -5.50
C ASN A 199 -13.00 -2.85 -6.90
N VAL A 200 -12.08 -1.93 -7.13
CA VAL A 200 -11.94 -1.28 -8.45
C VAL A 200 -11.45 -2.28 -9.49
N SER A 201 -10.44 -3.07 -9.15
CA SER A 201 -9.84 -4.07 -10.06
C SER A 201 -10.84 -5.16 -10.45
N SER A 202 -11.66 -5.63 -9.51
CA SER A 202 -12.70 -6.65 -9.79
C SER A 202 -13.71 -6.16 -10.83
N ASN A 203 -14.15 -4.90 -10.71
CA ASN A 203 -15.07 -4.31 -11.69
C ASN A 203 -14.41 -4.03 -13.06
N SER A 204 -13.14 -3.66 -13.07
CA SER A 204 -12.41 -3.35 -14.31
C SER A 204 -12.02 -4.60 -15.09
N LEU A 205 -11.69 -5.70 -14.39
CA LEU A 205 -11.17 -6.94 -14.96
C LEU A 205 -12.19 -8.09 -14.93
N ASP A 206 -13.41 -7.83 -14.44
CA ASP A 206 -14.54 -8.78 -14.40
C ASP A 206 -14.20 -10.08 -13.61
N PHE A 207 -13.66 -9.93 -12.39
CA PHE A 207 -13.46 -11.06 -11.47
C PHE A 207 -14.29 -10.93 -10.18
N ASP A 208 -14.56 -12.06 -9.53
CA ASP A 208 -15.26 -12.09 -8.24
C ASP A 208 -14.33 -11.67 -7.11
N ARG A 209 -14.65 -10.58 -6.41
CA ARG A 209 -13.84 -10.05 -5.31
C ARG A 209 -13.83 -10.95 -4.07
N THR A 210 -14.87 -11.75 -3.85
CA THR A 210 -14.91 -12.71 -2.74
C THR A 210 -13.95 -13.86 -2.99
N GLU A 211 -13.92 -14.38 -4.22
CA GLU A 211 -12.95 -15.40 -4.62
C GLU A 211 -11.52 -14.83 -4.60
N PHE A 212 -11.33 -13.58 -5.01
CA PHE A 212 -10.05 -12.89 -4.84
C PHE A 212 -9.59 -12.94 -3.38
N CYS A 213 -10.45 -12.49 -2.43
CA CYS A 213 -10.11 -12.50 -1.00
C CYS A 213 -9.73 -13.90 -0.50
N LYS A 214 -10.50 -14.93 -0.84
CA LYS A 214 -10.22 -16.32 -0.43
C LYS A 214 -8.90 -16.85 -0.98
N MET A 215 -8.58 -16.53 -2.24
CA MET A 215 -7.35 -17.00 -2.87
C MET A 215 -6.09 -16.37 -2.26
N VAL A 216 -6.14 -15.06 -1.94
CA VAL A 216 -4.97 -14.35 -1.42
C VAL A 216 -4.84 -14.43 0.10
N ALA A 217 -5.91 -14.82 0.83
CA ALA A 217 -5.91 -14.90 2.28
C ALA A 217 -4.73 -15.67 2.91
N PRO A 218 -4.27 -16.82 2.35
CA PRO A 218 -3.14 -17.54 2.91
C PRO A 218 -1.81 -16.79 2.93
N TYR A 219 -1.68 -15.74 2.13
CA TYR A 219 -0.47 -14.91 1.99
C TYR A 219 -0.63 -13.54 2.66
N THR A 220 -1.83 -13.21 3.14
CA THR A 220 -2.18 -11.88 3.64
C THR A 220 -1.77 -11.70 5.09
N GLU A 221 -0.96 -10.70 5.35
CA GLU A 221 -0.48 -10.31 6.68
C GLU A 221 -1.16 -9.03 7.20
N ALA A 222 -1.62 -8.18 6.27
CA ALA A 222 -2.21 -6.90 6.60
C ALA A 222 -3.32 -6.51 5.61
N LEU A 223 -4.20 -5.61 6.05
CA LEU A 223 -5.26 -5.04 5.21
C LEU A 223 -5.18 -3.51 5.19
N HIS A 224 -5.33 -2.93 4.00
CA HIS A 224 -5.75 -1.55 3.81
C HIS A 224 -7.25 -1.50 3.51
N LEU A 225 -7.94 -0.58 4.18
CA LEU A 225 -9.39 -0.48 4.13
C LEU A 225 -9.83 0.91 3.71
N SER A 226 -10.46 1.00 2.56
CA SER A 226 -11.19 2.17 2.10
C SER A 226 -12.33 1.75 1.19
N ASP A 227 -13.39 2.54 1.12
CA ASP A 227 -14.50 2.27 0.19
C ASP A 227 -14.40 3.15 -1.06
N ASN A 228 -15.07 2.71 -2.11
CA ASN A 228 -15.14 3.41 -3.39
C ASN A 228 -16.31 2.89 -4.22
N ASN A 229 -16.52 3.51 -5.37
CA ASN A 229 -17.63 3.14 -6.27
C ASN A 229 -17.31 2.00 -7.25
N GLY A 230 -16.21 1.29 -7.07
CA GLY A 230 -15.74 0.22 -7.96
C GLY A 230 -15.21 0.69 -9.32
N ARG A 231 -15.02 2.00 -9.53
CA ARG A 231 -14.53 2.56 -10.81
C ARG A 231 -13.27 3.40 -10.64
N ARG A 232 -13.10 3.97 -9.46
CA ARG A 232 -11.99 4.84 -9.13
C ARG A 232 -11.59 4.59 -7.69
N ASP A 233 -10.31 4.51 -7.46
CA ASP A 233 -9.76 4.47 -6.13
C ASP A 233 -9.88 5.85 -5.50
N SER A 234 -10.87 5.99 -4.61
CA SER A 234 -11.27 7.28 -4.04
C SER A 234 -11.13 7.37 -2.53
N ASN A 235 -10.60 6.32 -1.90
CA ASN A 235 -10.29 6.22 -0.47
C ASN A 235 -11.36 6.85 0.44
N LYS A 236 -12.62 6.39 0.25
CA LYS A 236 -13.77 6.88 1.03
C LYS A 236 -13.86 6.16 2.38
N PRO A 237 -14.45 6.82 3.41
CA PRO A 237 -14.82 6.12 4.63
C PRO A 237 -15.85 5.02 4.35
N PHE A 238 -15.91 4.04 5.25
CA PHE A 238 -16.84 2.94 5.21
C PHE A 238 -17.54 2.78 6.56
N ASP A 239 -18.69 2.10 6.56
CA ASP A 239 -19.46 1.79 7.74
C ASP A 239 -19.77 0.28 7.84
N LYS A 240 -20.54 -0.10 8.84
CA LYS A 240 -20.93 -1.50 9.11
C LYS A 240 -21.72 -2.16 7.98
N ALA A 241 -22.35 -1.40 7.10
CA ALA A 241 -23.09 -1.91 5.95
C ALA A 241 -22.21 -2.09 4.71
N SER A 242 -20.95 -1.65 4.75
CA SER A 242 -20.02 -1.80 3.63
C SER A 242 -19.65 -3.28 3.41
N TRP A 243 -19.49 -3.66 2.16
CA TRP A 243 -18.98 -4.96 1.74
C TRP A 243 -17.60 -5.29 2.35
N ILE A 244 -16.83 -4.29 2.74
CA ILE A 244 -15.51 -4.42 3.37
C ILE A 244 -15.61 -5.25 4.64
N VAL A 245 -16.69 -5.08 5.44
CA VAL A 245 -16.90 -5.83 6.69
C VAL A 245 -16.97 -7.34 6.43
N ASP A 246 -17.73 -7.74 5.40
CA ASP A 246 -17.81 -9.15 5.01
C ASP A 246 -16.51 -9.66 4.40
N ALA A 247 -15.82 -8.82 3.61
CA ALA A 247 -14.54 -9.17 3.02
C ALA A 247 -13.45 -9.41 4.07
N MET A 248 -13.37 -8.57 5.12
CA MET A 248 -12.39 -8.74 6.22
C MET A 248 -12.46 -10.11 6.89
N ARG A 249 -13.63 -10.72 6.97
CA ARG A 249 -13.84 -12.05 7.59
C ARG A 249 -13.15 -13.21 6.89
N HIS A 250 -12.63 -13.00 5.68
CA HIS A 250 -11.84 -14.00 4.97
C HIS A 250 -10.37 -14.02 5.41
N PHE A 251 -9.93 -13.03 6.22
CA PHE A 251 -8.54 -12.80 6.59
C PHE A 251 -8.34 -12.91 8.10
N ASP A 252 -7.12 -13.31 8.48
CA ASP A 252 -6.62 -13.24 9.86
C ASP A 252 -5.33 -12.39 9.89
N PRO A 253 -5.45 -11.07 9.66
CA PRO A 253 -4.29 -10.20 9.50
C PRO A 253 -3.65 -9.85 10.83
N SER A 254 -2.32 -9.65 10.83
CA SER A 254 -1.57 -9.14 11.98
C SER A 254 -1.96 -7.71 12.34
N TYR A 255 -2.37 -6.92 11.34
CA TYR A 255 -2.89 -5.56 11.53
C TYR A 255 -3.78 -5.11 10.39
N VAL A 256 -4.57 -4.08 10.67
CA VAL A 256 -5.51 -3.45 9.74
C VAL A 256 -5.30 -1.94 9.76
N VAL A 257 -5.22 -1.32 8.60
CA VAL A 257 -5.10 0.13 8.43
C VAL A 257 -6.32 0.68 7.72
N ILE A 258 -6.98 1.66 8.32
CA ILE A 258 -8.01 2.43 7.64
C ILE A 258 -7.29 3.46 6.76
N GLU A 259 -7.36 3.27 5.44
CA GLU A 259 -6.73 4.12 4.43
C GLU A 259 -7.75 5.00 3.68
N ALA A 260 -8.73 5.47 4.40
CA ALA A 260 -9.65 6.50 3.90
C ALA A 260 -9.08 7.89 4.16
N TYR A 261 -9.29 8.84 3.25
CA TYR A 261 -8.57 10.11 3.25
C TYR A 261 -9.44 11.30 3.67
N ARG A 262 -8.84 12.24 4.41
CA ARG A 262 -9.46 13.52 4.82
C ARG A 262 -10.72 13.30 5.63
N LEU A 263 -10.64 12.44 6.61
CA LEU A 263 -11.74 12.10 7.48
C LEU A 263 -11.98 13.17 8.55
N ASP A 264 -13.22 13.29 8.97
CA ASP A 264 -13.52 13.89 10.26
C ASP A 264 -13.53 12.82 11.38
N ARG A 265 -13.66 13.27 12.64
CA ARG A 265 -13.62 12.38 13.79
C ARG A 265 -14.76 11.33 13.78
N ASN A 266 -15.97 11.72 13.35
CA ASN A 266 -17.10 10.81 13.32
C ASN A 266 -16.90 9.71 12.26
N GLU A 267 -16.34 10.07 11.10
CA GLU A 267 -15.99 9.12 10.04
C GLU A 267 -14.93 8.14 10.51
N VAL A 268 -13.91 8.60 11.24
CA VAL A 268 -12.89 7.74 11.86
C VAL A 268 -13.53 6.76 12.86
N GLU A 269 -14.36 7.25 13.77
CA GLU A 269 -15.06 6.42 14.75
C GLU A 269 -15.95 5.38 14.06
N GLY A 270 -16.70 5.77 13.01
CA GLY A 270 -17.52 4.87 12.21
C GLY A 270 -16.72 3.74 11.52
N CYS A 271 -15.58 4.08 10.91
CA CYS A 271 -14.68 3.10 10.31
C CYS A 271 -14.10 2.14 11.37
N ILE A 272 -13.67 2.65 12.55
CA ILE A 272 -13.14 1.82 13.64
C ILE A 272 -14.23 0.86 14.16
N GLU A 273 -15.47 1.33 14.32
CA GLU A 273 -16.58 0.47 14.72
C GLU A 273 -16.88 -0.63 13.70
N ALA A 274 -16.82 -0.31 12.40
CA ALA A 274 -16.99 -1.28 11.33
C ALA A 274 -15.89 -2.37 11.35
N VAL A 275 -14.64 -1.98 11.58
CA VAL A 275 -13.53 -2.93 11.75
C VAL A 275 -13.75 -3.84 12.96
N ARG A 276 -14.16 -3.29 14.12
CA ARG A 276 -14.46 -4.09 15.32
C ARG A 276 -15.56 -5.09 15.08
N GLU A 277 -16.60 -4.70 14.37
CA GLU A 277 -17.73 -5.59 14.03
C GLU A 277 -17.31 -6.81 13.20
N ALA A 278 -16.34 -6.64 12.29
CA ALA A 278 -15.87 -7.74 11.44
C ALA A 278 -15.21 -8.88 12.24
N TYR A 279 -14.57 -8.55 13.37
CA TYR A 279 -13.79 -9.50 14.19
C TYR A 279 -14.42 -9.85 15.55
N VAL A 280 -15.62 -9.36 15.85
CA VAL A 280 -16.38 -9.64 17.11
C VAL A 280 -17.48 -10.70 16.85
N ALA A 281 -17.32 -11.60 15.91
CA ALA A 281 -18.31 -12.65 15.64
C ALA A 281 -18.00 -13.94 16.42
#